data_8b3bc66a4129629403bd40f7e1ce74bc
#
_entry.id   8b3bc66a4129629403bd40f7e1ce74bc
#
_cell.length_a   1.000
_cell.length_b   1.000
_cell.length_c   1.000
_cell.angle_alpha   90.00
_cell.angle_beta   90.00
_cell.angle_gamma   90.00
#
_symmetry.space_group_name_H-M   'P 1'
#
loop_
_entity.id
_entity.type
_entity.pdbx_description
1 polymer ?
#
loop_
_entity_poly.entity_id
_entity_poly.type
_entity_poly.pdbx_seq_one_letter_code
_entity_poly.pdbx_strand_id
1 'polypeptide(L)'
;MNQKEVWDNIAEEWDKFKQIPSEFSKDFLKKSAGNVLDLGSGSGRHLTKIKNGKMYLVDFSDKMIELAKKKAKKLKVQAEFNVANLTKLPFEENFFDYSICISALHCTAPKDHKKAVKEIYRVMKPHSKSLIGVWNFNSKRFNQKQGKEKLIKWTDKGERYYYLFTEDEVHDLFKKAGFKILSSHNSEMMINFIVEK
;
A
#
# COMPACT_ATOMS: atom_id res chain seq x y z
N MET A 1 13.39 -8.68 15.41
CA MET A 1 13.26 -7.20 15.39
C MET A 1 11.84 -6.84 15.00
N ASN A 2 11.24 -5.88 15.66
CA ASN A 2 9.89 -5.38 15.35
C ASN A 2 9.91 -4.68 13.99
N GLN A 3 9.01 -5.05 13.06
CA GLN A 3 9.00 -4.48 11.71
C GLN A 3 8.79 -2.95 11.70
N LYS A 4 8.04 -2.41 12.67
CA LYS A 4 7.89 -0.96 12.80
C LYS A 4 9.24 -0.27 13.02
N GLU A 5 10.07 -0.80 13.93
CA GLU A 5 11.41 -0.26 14.21
C GLU A 5 12.32 -0.34 12.98
N VAL A 6 12.25 -1.45 12.21
CA VAL A 6 13.03 -1.59 10.97
C VAL A 6 12.65 -0.48 9.98
N TRP A 7 11.34 -0.26 9.76
CA TRP A 7 10.88 0.75 8.82
C TRP A 7 11.13 2.18 9.31
N ASP A 8 11.08 2.43 10.63
CA ASP A 8 11.49 3.70 11.22
C ASP A 8 13.00 3.97 10.98
N ASN A 9 13.84 2.96 11.20
CA ASN A 9 15.30 3.08 11.05
C ASN A 9 15.75 3.36 9.62
N ILE A 10 15.02 2.87 8.62
CA ILE A 10 15.38 3.02 7.20
C ILE A 10 14.66 4.17 6.50
N ALA A 11 13.75 4.86 7.18
CA ALA A 11 12.78 5.78 6.56
C ALA A 11 13.43 6.85 5.68
N GLU A 12 14.51 7.50 6.13
CA GLU A 12 15.19 8.55 5.38
C GLU A 12 15.88 8.02 4.12
N GLU A 13 16.51 6.85 4.20
CA GLU A 13 17.15 6.21 3.04
C GLU A 13 16.09 5.71 2.06
N TRP A 14 15.01 5.15 2.60
CA TRP A 14 13.88 4.70 1.78
C TRP A 14 13.23 5.85 1.02
N ASP A 15 13.05 7.01 1.66
CA ASP A 15 12.52 8.21 0.99
C ASP A 15 13.37 8.61 -0.20
N LYS A 16 14.71 8.61 -0.04
CA LYS A 16 15.64 8.91 -1.15
C LYS A 16 15.58 7.86 -2.26
N PHE A 17 15.39 6.59 -1.91
CA PHE A 17 15.38 5.46 -2.85
C PHE A 17 14.05 5.34 -3.62
N LYS A 18 12.90 5.62 -2.98
CA LYS A 18 11.56 5.40 -3.54
C LYS A 18 10.79 6.71 -3.73
N GLN A 19 11.23 7.53 -4.66
CA GLN A 19 10.63 8.84 -4.91
C GLN A 19 9.57 8.87 -6.01
N ILE A 20 9.71 8.03 -7.05
CA ILE A 20 8.86 8.11 -8.24
C ILE A 20 7.76 7.04 -8.19
N PRO A 21 6.49 7.46 -8.25
CA PRO A 21 5.38 6.50 -8.42
C PRO A 21 5.38 5.89 -9.82
N SER A 22 4.81 4.69 -9.98
CA SER A 22 4.63 4.08 -11.30
C SER A 22 3.63 4.88 -12.15
N GLU A 23 3.75 4.81 -13.48
CA GLU A 23 2.78 5.48 -14.37
C GLU A 23 1.37 4.95 -14.12
N PHE A 24 1.22 3.64 -13.88
CA PHE A 24 -0.07 3.03 -13.57
C PHE A 24 -0.72 3.63 -12.31
N SER A 25 0.06 3.87 -11.24
CA SER A 25 -0.47 4.53 -10.04
C SER A 25 -0.80 6.01 -10.27
N LYS A 26 0.00 6.72 -11.06
CA LYS A 26 -0.29 8.11 -11.45
C LYS A 26 -1.59 8.22 -12.24
N ASP A 27 -1.80 7.34 -13.22
CA ASP A 27 -3.00 7.36 -14.05
C ASP A 27 -4.26 6.99 -13.26
N PHE A 28 -4.15 6.07 -12.31
CA PHE A 28 -5.24 5.78 -11.38
C PHE A 28 -5.60 7.00 -10.53
N LEU A 29 -4.59 7.65 -9.93
CA LEU A 29 -4.80 8.83 -9.08
C LEU A 29 -5.30 10.05 -9.86
N LYS A 30 -4.89 10.26 -11.12
CA LYS A 30 -5.45 11.33 -11.98
C LYS A 30 -6.96 11.19 -12.20
N LYS A 31 -7.48 9.97 -12.20
CA LYS A 31 -8.91 9.65 -12.36
C LYS A 31 -9.67 9.66 -11.04
N SER A 32 -8.96 9.73 -9.91
CA SER A 32 -9.54 9.70 -8.57
C SER A 32 -10.07 11.08 -8.16
N ALA A 33 -11.16 11.08 -7.40
CA ALA A 33 -11.78 12.28 -6.83
C ALA A 33 -12.34 11.99 -5.43
N GLY A 34 -12.63 13.00 -4.64
CA GLY A 34 -13.15 12.85 -3.29
C GLY A 34 -12.09 12.41 -2.28
N ASN A 35 -12.45 11.56 -1.34
CA ASN A 35 -11.54 11.06 -0.32
C ASN A 35 -10.72 9.89 -0.86
N VAL A 36 -9.40 10.04 -0.96
CA VAL A 36 -8.48 9.02 -1.50
C VAL A 36 -7.54 8.52 -0.41
N LEU A 37 -7.56 7.22 -0.15
CA LEU A 37 -6.72 6.57 0.84
C LEU A 37 -5.43 6.02 0.21
N ASP A 38 -4.27 6.32 0.79
CA ASP A 38 -2.97 5.70 0.48
C ASP A 38 -2.52 4.84 1.66
N LEU A 39 -2.63 3.53 1.50
CA LEU A 39 -2.34 2.53 2.53
C LEU A 39 -0.91 2.00 2.43
N GLY A 40 -0.16 2.11 3.54
CA GLY A 40 1.28 1.89 3.55
C GLY A 40 1.97 2.93 2.69
N SER A 41 1.58 4.20 2.90
CA SER A 41 1.99 5.34 2.09
C SER A 41 3.50 5.62 2.11
N GLY A 42 4.20 5.04 3.11
CA GLY A 42 5.59 5.36 3.35
C GLY A 42 5.80 6.86 3.52
N SER A 43 6.86 7.37 2.93
CA SER A 43 7.20 8.81 2.92
C SER A 43 6.35 9.66 1.95
N GLY A 44 5.20 9.16 1.48
CA GLY A 44 4.27 9.91 0.63
C GLY A 44 4.71 10.00 -0.83
N ARG A 45 5.19 8.91 -1.41
CA ARG A 45 5.58 8.83 -2.83
C ARG A 45 4.43 9.18 -3.78
N HIS A 46 3.19 8.84 -3.41
CA HIS A 46 1.99 9.02 -4.23
C HIS A 46 1.27 10.36 -3.98
N LEU A 47 1.80 11.23 -3.12
CA LEU A 47 1.19 12.52 -2.81
C LEU A 47 0.91 13.33 -4.09
N THR A 48 -0.37 13.67 -4.30
CA THR A 48 -0.85 14.47 -5.41
C THR A 48 -2.11 15.25 -5.01
N LYS A 49 -2.45 16.28 -5.79
CA LYS A 49 -3.71 17.00 -5.60
C LYS A 49 -4.86 16.15 -6.15
N ILE A 50 -5.91 15.99 -5.35
CA ILE A 50 -7.12 15.25 -5.71
C ILE A 50 -8.26 16.23 -6.04
N LYS A 51 -8.98 15.93 -7.11
CA LYS A 51 -10.15 16.72 -7.52
C LYS A 51 -11.27 16.58 -6.49
N ASN A 52 -11.81 17.70 -6.03
CA ASN A 52 -12.91 17.76 -5.07
C ASN A 52 -12.71 16.94 -3.79
N GLY A 53 -11.47 16.87 -3.32
CA GLY A 53 -11.15 16.11 -2.11
C GLY A 53 -9.68 16.18 -1.72
N LYS A 54 -9.22 15.20 -0.98
CA LYS A 54 -7.85 15.13 -0.48
C LYS A 54 -7.36 13.69 -0.31
N MET A 55 -6.06 13.55 -0.10
CA MET A 55 -5.45 12.26 0.25
C MET A 55 -5.42 12.06 1.77
N TYR A 56 -5.57 10.81 2.17
CA TYR A 56 -5.38 10.30 3.54
C TYR A 56 -4.27 9.27 3.51
N LEU A 57 -3.15 9.59 4.11
CA LEU A 57 -1.98 8.73 4.14
C LEU A 57 -1.94 7.94 5.43
N VAL A 58 -1.78 6.64 5.32
CA VAL A 58 -1.66 5.73 6.46
C VAL A 58 -0.39 4.91 6.32
N ASP A 59 0.42 4.93 7.36
CA ASP A 59 1.57 4.03 7.51
C ASP A 59 1.73 3.67 8.99
N PHE A 60 2.31 2.51 9.29
CA PHE A 60 2.53 2.11 10.69
C PHE A 60 3.82 2.69 11.27
N SER A 61 4.70 3.26 10.43
CA SER A 61 5.94 3.92 10.80
C SER A 61 5.70 5.40 11.07
N ASP A 62 6.02 5.87 12.27
CA ASP A 62 5.95 7.29 12.63
C ASP A 62 6.88 8.12 11.75
N LYS A 63 8.10 7.61 11.49
CA LYS A 63 9.10 8.30 10.68
C LYS A 63 8.68 8.47 9.23
N MET A 64 8.04 7.44 8.64
CA MET A 64 7.47 7.55 7.31
C MET A 64 6.40 8.65 7.25
N ILE A 65 5.50 8.70 8.22
CA ILE A 65 4.46 9.74 8.28
C ILE A 65 5.07 11.13 8.50
N GLU A 66 6.10 11.28 9.31
CA GLU A 66 6.82 12.56 9.46
C GLU A 66 7.40 13.05 8.12
N LEU A 67 8.04 12.17 7.35
CA LEU A 67 8.57 12.49 6.02
C LEU A 67 7.47 12.83 5.03
N ALA A 68 6.35 12.09 5.04
CA ALA A 68 5.20 12.37 4.20
C ALA A 68 4.60 13.76 4.47
N LYS A 69 4.49 14.17 5.75
CA LYS A 69 4.05 15.52 6.14
C LYS A 69 4.98 16.61 5.59
N LYS A 70 6.31 16.42 5.71
CA LYS A 70 7.30 17.36 5.16
C LYS A 70 7.17 17.45 3.63
N LYS A 71 6.98 16.34 2.95
CA LYS A 71 6.80 16.26 1.49
C LYS A 71 5.51 16.97 1.06
N ALA A 72 4.39 16.75 1.74
CA ALA A 72 3.11 17.39 1.43
C ALA A 72 3.21 18.93 1.56
N LYS A 73 3.88 19.42 2.62
CA LYS A 73 4.15 20.85 2.79
C LYS A 73 4.97 21.43 1.62
N LYS A 74 6.05 20.74 1.21
CA LYS A 74 6.90 21.14 0.08
C LYS A 74 6.11 21.17 -1.24
N LEU A 75 5.25 20.20 -1.47
CA LEU A 75 4.43 20.09 -2.69
C LEU A 75 3.16 20.95 -2.65
N LYS A 76 2.85 21.60 -1.52
CA LYS A 76 1.60 22.33 -1.28
C LYS A 76 0.36 21.49 -1.56
N VAL A 77 0.39 20.23 -1.11
CA VAL A 77 -0.72 19.27 -1.20
C VAL A 77 -1.39 19.15 0.17
N GLN A 78 -2.70 19.38 0.20
CA GLN A 78 -3.50 19.10 1.40
C GLN A 78 -3.71 17.59 1.53
N ALA A 79 -3.33 17.05 2.69
CA ALA A 79 -3.52 15.63 3.01
C ALA A 79 -3.67 15.43 4.51
N GLU A 80 -4.28 14.32 4.91
CA GLU A 80 -4.33 13.86 6.30
C GLU A 80 -3.36 12.68 6.50
N PHE A 81 -2.84 12.55 7.72
CA PHE A 81 -1.76 11.63 8.03
C PHE A 81 -2.08 10.87 9.32
N ASN A 82 -2.09 9.55 9.25
CA ASN A 82 -2.41 8.68 10.37
C ASN A 82 -1.33 7.60 10.52
N VAL A 83 -0.85 7.43 11.74
CA VAL A 83 -0.02 6.28 12.09
C VAL A 83 -0.95 5.15 12.51
N ALA A 84 -1.07 4.11 11.66
CA ALA A 84 -1.94 2.97 11.93
C ALA A 84 -1.50 1.71 11.17
N ASN A 85 -1.93 0.56 11.68
CA ASN A 85 -1.72 -0.72 11.01
C ASN A 85 -2.85 -1.00 9.99
N LEU A 86 -2.53 -1.67 8.88
CA LEU A 86 -3.51 -2.06 7.87
C LEU A 86 -4.66 -2.92 8.43
N THR A 87 -4.42 -3.61 9.52
CA THR A 87 -5.41 -4.48 10.18
C THR A 87 -6.40 -3.75 11.09
N LYS A 88 -6.21 -2.44 11.29
CA LYS A 88 -7.11 -1.60 12.10
C LYS A 88 -6.95 -0.14 11.65
N LEU A 89 -7.82 0.29 10.75
CA LEU A 89 -7.81 1.63 10.19
C LEU A 89 -8.68 2.59 11.04
N PRO A 90 -8.18 3.82 11.35
CA PRO A 90 -8.89 4.77 12.20
C PRO A 90 -9.95 5.58 11.43
N PHE A 91 -10.73 4.91 10.59
CA PHE A 91 -11.77 5.54 9.76
C PHE A 91 -13.09 4.79 9.91
N GLU A 92 -14.19 5.51 9.67
CA GLU A 92 -15.53 4.95 9.61
C GLU A 92 -15.73 4.07 8.37
N GLU A 93 -16.79 3.29 8.38
CA GLU A 93 -17.21 2.52 7.21
C GLU A 93 -17.63 3.45 6.06
N ASN A 94 -17.38 3.01 4.83
CA ASN A 94 -17.84 3.72 3.63
C ASN A 94 -17.38 5.19 3.55
N PHE A 95 -16.13 5.44 3.91
CA PHE A 95 -15.57 6.80 3.96
C PHE A 95 -14.83 7.19 2.67
N PHE A 96 -14.14 6.25 2.01
CA PHE A 96 -13.27 6.54 0.89
C PHE A 96 -13.91 6.26 -0.48
N ASP A 97 -13.67 7.17 -1.42
CA ASP A 97 -14.11 7.04 -2.81
C ASP A 97 -13.10 6.23 -3.66
N TYR A 98 -11.81 6.33 -3.33
CA TYR A 98 -10.72 5.59 -3.96
C TYR A 98 -9.68 5.19 -2.93
N SER A 99 -8.93 4.11 -3.21
CA SER A 99 -7.73 3.81 -2.45
C SER A 99 -6.60 3.24 -3.31
N ILE A 100 -5.38 3.38 -2.81
CA ILE A 100 -4.21 2.66 -3.30
C ILE A 100 -3.55 1.92 -2.13
N CYS A 101 -3.11 0.69 -2.39
CA CYS A 101 -2.32 -0.13 -1.47
C CYS A 101 -1.18 -0.78 -2.26
N ILE A 102 -0.09 -0.03 -2.45
CA ILE A 102 1.00 -0.45 -3.31
C ILE A 102 2.26 -0.69 -2.48
N SER A 103 2.77 -1.91 -2.56
CA SER A 103 3.95 -2.36 -1.81
C SER A 103 3.77 -2.32 -0.29
N ALA A 104 2.55 -2.51 0.21
CA ALA A 104 2.23 -2.49 1.64
C ALA A 104 1.66 -3.83 2.14
N LEU A 105 0.62 -4.38 1.49
CA LEU A 105 -0.01 -5.64 1.93
C LEU A 105 1.01 -6.79 2.03
N HIS A 106 1.96 -6.88 1.13
CA HIS A 106 3.00 -7.90 1.16
C HIS A 106 4.06 -7.69 2.27
N CYS A 107 4.01 -6.59 3.01
CA CYS A 107 4.83 -6.36 4.21
C CYS A 107 4.13 -6.85 5.48
N THR A 108 2.96 -7.47 5.38
CA THR A 108 2.22 -8.04 6.51
C THR A 108 2.34 -9.57 6.54
N ALA A 109 2.25 -10.15 7.74
CA ALA A 109 2.29 -11.62 7.89
C ALA A 109 1.00 -12.27 7.33
N PRO A 110 1.05 -13.54 6.84
CA PRO A 110 -0.10 -14.24 6.27
C PRO A 110 -1.35 -14.25 7.16
N LYS A 111 -1.16 -14.37 8.47
CA LYS A 111 -2.26 -14.37 9.46
C LYS A 111 -3.06 -13.05 9.46
N ASP A 112 -2.45 -11.96 9.02
CA ASP A 112 -3.03 -10.61 9.04
C ASP A 112 -3.66 -10.22 7.70
N HIS A 113 -3.36 -10.91 6.59
CA HIS A 113 -3.82 -10.56 5.24
C HIS A 113 -5.35 -10.43 5.17
N LYS A 114 -6.07 -11.45 5.66
CA LYS A 114 -7.54 -11.45 5.66
C LYS A 114 -8.12 -10.26 6.41
N LYS A 115 -7.52 -9.91 7.56
CA LYS A 115 -7.97 -8.80 8.39
C LYS A 115 -7.68 -7.45 7.70
N ALA A 116 -6.49 -7.31 7.11
CA ALA A 116 -6.12 -6.10 6.36
C ALA A 116 -7.05 -5.86 5.16
N VAL A 117 -7.35 -6.88 4.35
CA VAL A 117 -8.26 -6.75 3.20
C VAL A 117 -9.70 -6.47 3.64
N LYS A 118 -10.16 -7.05 4.76
CA LYS A 118 -11.48 -6.70 5.32
C LYS A 118 -11.55 -5.25 5.80
N GLU A 119 -10.48 -4.70 6.37
CA GLU A 119 -10.42 -3.28 6.75
C GLU A 119 -10.44 -2.38 5.53
N ILE A 120 -9.72 -2.72 4.45
CA ILE A 120 -9.82 -1.99 3.19
C ILE A 120 -11.28 -2.00 2.70
N TYR A 121 -11.92 -3.17 2.67
CA TYR A 121 -13.33 -3.28 2.26
C TYR A 121 -14.25 -2.43 3.13
N ARG A 122 -14.08 -2.48 4.44
CA ARG A 122 -14.91 -1.75 5.40
C ARG A 122 -14.91 -0.24 5.14
N VAL A 123 -13.72 0.34 4.98
CA VAL A 123 -13.59 1.80 4.84
C VAL A 123 -13.91 2.34 3.45
N MET A 124 -13.97 1.49 2.44
CA MET A 124 -14.32 1.88 1.07
C MET A 124 -15.83 2.01 0.91
N LYS A 125 -16.30 3.01 0.16
CA LYS A 125 -17.71 3.19 -0.23
C LYS A 125 -18.17 2.10 -1.21
N PRO A 126 -19.47 1.80 -1.29
CA PRO A 126 -20.01 1.00 -2.40
C PRO A 126 -19.61 1.60 -3.76
N HIS A 127 -19.29 0.74 -4.72
CA HIS A 127 -18.81 1.10 -6.07
C HIS A 127 -17.49 1.88 -6.13
N SER A 128 -16.79 2.02 -5.01
CA SER A 128 -15.46 2.63 -4.96
C SER A 128 -14.38 1.69 -5.50
N LYS A 129 -13.26 2.26 -5.95
CA LYS A 129 -12.18 1.50 -6.58
C LYS A 129 -10.90 1.56 -5.76
N SER A 130 -10.20 0.43 -5.70
CA SER A 130 -8.90 0.35 -5.06
C SER A 130 -7.86 -0.21 -6.03
N LEU A 131 -6.69 0.44 -6.09
CA LEU A 131 -5.53 -0.08 -6.81
C LEU A 131 -4.61 -0.81 -5.83
N ILE A 132 -4.38 -2.07 -6.09
CA ILE A 132 -3.54 -2.96 -5.27
C ILE A 132 -2.27 -3.31 -6.02
N GLY A 133 -1.13 -3.31 -5.32
CA GLY A 133 0.16 -3.75 -5.87
C GLY A 133 0.95 -4.56 -4.85
N VAL A 134 1.24 -5.82 -5.16
CA VAL A 134 2.02 -6.73 -4.31
C VAL A 134 3.16 -7.38 -5.09
N TRP A 135 4.16 -7.89 -4.40
CA TRP A 135 5.26 -8.62 -5.03
C TRP A 135 4.82 -10.00 -5.51
N ASN A 136 5.28 -10.32 -6.73
CA ASN A 136 4.96 -11.55 -7.43
C ASN A 136 5.91 -12.69 -7.02
N PHE A 137 5.36 -13.79 -6.50
CA PHE A 137 6.10 -15.00 -6.18
C PHE A 137 6.82 -15.60 -7.39
N ASN A 138 6.24 -15.48 -8.57
CA ASN A 138 6.77 -16.01 -9.82
C ASN A 138 7.84 -15.11 -10.46
N SER A 139 8.22 -14.00 -9.81
CA SER A 139 9.31 -13.14 -10.27
C SER A 139 10.65 -13.88 -10.25
N LYS A 140 11.43 -13.75 -11.34
CA LYS A 140 12.78 -14.31 -11.46
C LYS A 140 13.77 -13.78 -10.41
N ARG A 141 13.43 -12.65 -9.79
CA ARG A 141 14.23 -12.05 -8.71
C ARG A 141 14.30 -12.93 -7.47
N PHE A 142 13.28 -13.75 -7.24
CA PHE A 142 13.16 -14.53 -6.00
C PHE A 142 13.42 -16.01 -6.24
N ASN A 143 14.17 -16.60 -5.35
CA ASN A 143 14.33 -18.06 -5.34
C ASN A 143 13.07 -18.71 -4.74
N GLN A 144 12.23 -19.27 -5.58
CA GLN A 144 10.96 -19.89 -5.19
C GLN A 144 11.14 -21.09 -4.24
N LYS A 145 12.26 -21.80 -4.32
CA LYS A 145 12.60 -22.93 -3.41
C LYS A 145 12.67 -22.49 -1.94
N GLN A 146 12.88 -21.21 -1.67
CA GLN A 146 12.94 -20.64 -0.32
C GLN A 146 11.57 -20.24 0.24
N GLY A 147 10.47 -20.63 -0.40
CA GLY A 147 9.12 -20.30 0.02
C GLY A 147 8.71 -18.85 -0.25
N LYS A 148 7.54 -18.46 0.24
CA LYS A 148 6.92 -17.16 -0.01
C LYS A 148 7.35 -16.05 0.94
N GLU A 149 7.80 -16.38 2.14
CA GLU A 149 8.24 -15.40 3.13
C GLU A 149 9.71 -15.07 2.92
N LYS A 150 10.04 -13.79 2.96
CA LYS A 150 11.40 -13.28 2.76
C LYS A 150 11.76 -12.26 3.83
N LEU A 151 12.98 -12.36 4.33
CA LEU A 151 13.64 -11.29 5.09
C LEU A 151 14.72 -10.69 4.19
N ILE A 152 14.59 -9.39 3.90
CA ILE A 152 15.50 -8.68 3.00
C ILE A 152 16.23 -7.60 3.78
N LYS A 153 17.54 -7.81 3.92
CA LYS A 153 18.43 -6.87 4.60
C LYS A 153 18.40 -5.47 3.99
N TRP A 154 18.46 -4.47 4.84
CA TRP A 154 18.75 -3.09 4.46
C TRP A 154 20.00 -2.64 5.22
N THR A 155 21.15 -2.78 4.61
CA THR A 155 22.46 -2.50 5.23
C THR A 155 22.56 -3.15 6.62
N ASP A 156 22.98 -2.42 7.62
CA ASP A 156 23.02 -2.79 9.06
C ASP A 156 21.74 -2.39 9.85
N LYS A 157 20.74 -1.76 9.18
CA LYS A 157 19.55 -1.18 9.82
C LYS A 157 18.40 -2.15 10.05
N GLY A 158 18.55 -3.40 9.65
CA GLY A 158 17.58 -4.47 9.90
C GLY A 158 17.11 -5.21 8.65
N GLU A 159 16.20 -6.13 8.86
CA GLU A 159 15.63 -6.98 7.81
C GLU A 159 14.15 -6.71 7.66
N ARG A 160 13.74 -6.33 6.45
CA ARG A 160 12.33 -6.09 6.11
C ARG A 160 11.68 -7.40 5.76
N TYR A 161 10.54 -7.67 6.38
CA TYR A 161 9.71 -8.82 6.07
C TYR A 161 8.88 -8.57 4.82
N TYR A 162 8.78 -9.61 3.97
CA TYR A 162 7.91 -9.63 2.79
C TYR A 162 7.28 -11.00 2.59
N TYR A 163 6.04 -10.98 2.12
CA TYR A 163 5.33 -12.16 1.64
C TYR A 163 5.11 -12.03 0.12
N LEU A 164 5.47 -13.06 -0.63
CA LEU A 164 5.34 -13.09 -2.08
C LEU A 164 4.02 -13.76 -2.45
N PHE A 165 3.14 -13.02 -3.12
CA PHE A 165 1.84 -13.54 -3.55
C PHE A 165 1.92 -14.19 -4.92
N THR A 166 1.11 -15.24 -5.15
CA THR A 166 0.67 -15.58 -6.51
C THR A 166 -0.56 -14.74 -6.87
N GLU A 167 -0.83 -14.58 -8.17
CA GLU A 167 -1.98 -13.80 -8.63
C GLU A 167 -3.30 -14.38 -8.12
N ASP A 168 -3.48 -15.69 -8.28
CA ASP A 168 -4.70 -16.38 -7.83
C ASP A 168 -4.93 -16.20 -6.32
N GLU A 169 -3.87 -16.34 -5.52
CA GLU A 169 -3.96 -16.18 -4.07
C GLU A 169 -4.41 -14.78 -3.64
N VAL A 170 -3.81 -13.74 -4.20
CA VAL A 170 -4.19 -12.38 -3.82
C VAL A 170 -5.56 -12.00 -4.37
N HIS A 171 -5.92 -12.43 -5.58
CA HIS A 171 -7.25 -12.22 -6.14
C HIS A 171 -8.33 -12.92 -5.29
N ASP A 172 -8.11 -14.17 -4.89
CA ASP A 172 -9.03 -14.91 -4.04
C ASP A 172 -9.20 -14.27 -2.66
N LEU A 173 -8.13 -13.72 -2.11
CA LEU A 173 -8.18 -12.99 -0.84
C LEU A 173 -9.12 -11.78 -0.93
N PHE A 174 -9.05 -11.01 -2.01
CA PHE A 174 -9.93 -9.85 -2.24
C PHE A 174 -11.37 -10.27 -2.58
N LYS A 175 -11.58 -11.27 -3.44
CA LYS A 175 -12.91 -11.81 -3.75
C LYS A 175 -13.63 -12.31 -2.49
N LYS A 176 -12.93 -13.05 -1.62
CA LYS A 176 -13.48 -13.53 -0.34
C LYS A 176 -13.84 -12.43 0.65
N ALA A 177 -13.28 -11.24 0.50
CA ALA A 177 -13.66 -10.06 1.27
C ALA A 177 -14.86 -9.29 0.68
N GLY A 178 -15.31 -9.64 -0.52
CA GLY A 178 -16.45 -9.03 -1.21
C GLY A 178 -16.11 -8.13 -2.41
N PHE A 179 -14.82 -7.97 -2.73
CA PHE A 179 -14.42 -7.18 -3.89
C PHE A 179 -14.60 -7.92 -5.21
N LYS A 180 -14.93 -7.16 -6.25
CA LYS A 180 -14.87 -7.59 -7.66
C LYS A 180 -13.54 -7.17 -8.28
N ILE A 181 -12.83 -8.09 -8.90
CA ILE A 181 -11.62 -7.77 -9.69
C ILE A 181 -12.06 -7.15 -11.01
N LEU A 182 -11.60 -5.94 -11.31
CA LEU A 182 -11.93 -5.23 -12.55
C LEU A 182 -10.88 -5.45 -13.65
N SER A 183 -9.60 -5.40 -13.29
CA SER A 183 -8.49 -5.56 -14.23
C SER A 183 -7.21 -5.95 -13.52
N SER A 184 -6.32 -6.65 -14.23
CA SER A 184 -4.96 -6.96 -13.79
C SER A 184 -3.93 -6.35 -14.75
N HIS A 185 -2.84 -5.82 -14.20
CA HIS A 185 -1.74 -5.18 -14.92
C HIS A 185 -0.41 -5.63 -14.34
N ASN A 186 -0.08 -6.89 -14.53
CA ASN A 186 1.10 -7.49 -13.93
C ASN A 186 2.37 -7.07 -14.65
N SER A 187 3.42 -6.87 -13.87
CA SER A 187 4.79 -6.84 -14.35
C SER A 187 5.53 -8.09 -13.88
N GLU A 188 6.77 -8.24 -14.29
CA GLU A 188 7.61 -9.34 -13.82
C GLU A 188 7.70 -9.36 -12.27
N MET A 189 7.86 -8.18 -11.65
CA MET A 189 8.05 -8.02 -10.20
C MET A 189 6.76 -7.89 -9.40
N MET A 190 5.70 -7.34 -10.00
CA MET A 190 4.51 -6.90 -9.30
C MET A 190 3.24 -7.48 -9.90
N ILE A 191 2.36 -7.93 -9.04
CA ILE A 191 0.96 -8.16 -9.38
C ILE A 191 0.23 -6.86 -9.04
N ASN A 192 -0.29 -6.17 -10.06
CA ASN A 192 -1.08 -4.96 -9.89
C ASN A 192 -2.49 -5.21 -10.41
N PHE A 193 -3.51 -4.82 -9.66
CA PHE A 193 -4.88 -5.00 -10.07
C PHE A 193 -5.80 -3.95 -9.46
N ILE A 194 -6.92 -3.70 -10.12
CA ILE A 194 -7.97 -2.79 -9.66
C ILE A 194 -9.15 -3.63 -9.19
N VAL A 195 -9.67 -3.29 -8.02
CA VAL A 195 -10.87 -3.89 -7.44
C VAL A 195 -11.95 -2.86 -7.20
N GLU A 196 -13.20 -3.30 -7.16
CA GLU A 196 -14.39 -2.51 -6.82
C GLU A 196 -15.13 -3.17 -5.66
N LYS A 197 -15.58 -2.34 -4.70
CA LYS A 197 -16.48 -2.77 -3.62
C LYS A 197 -17.91 -2.81 -4.09
#